data_24e52b8fd718b32661f37a2d42fa3d4f
#
_entry.id   24e52b8fd718b32661f37a2d42fa3d4f
#
_cell.length_a   1.000
_cell.length_b   1.000
_cell.length_c   1.000
_cell.angle_alpha   90.00
_cell.angle_beta   90.00
_cell.angle_gamma   90.00
#
_symmetry.space_group_name_H-M   'P 1'
#
loop_
_entity.id
_entity.type
_entity.pdbx_description
1 polymer ?
#
loop_
_entity_poly.entity_id
_entity_poly.type
_entity_poly.pdbx_seq_one_letter_code
_entity_poly.pdbx_strand_id
1 'polypeptide(L)'
;CAAEFAATTPYYYSVYGGPDTENEAVTAGNLRVYYLDVGQADSILVIDKDMTMLIDAGTNEAGETVVNFLKDKGITRIDYLVGTHPHEDHIGGLDDVIDNFDIGTIYMPKMQTTTKTFEDVLESIANKNLQVTTPVVGDTFSLTDAKCTIMAVDTQDTEDNLNLSSIIIRMTYGGNSFLFMGDAE
;
A
#
# COMPACT_ATOMS: atom_id res chain seq x y z
N CYS A 1 9.17 13.42 -0.63
CA CYS A 1 9.49 13.22 0.80
C CYS A 1 8.59 12.13 1.35
N ALA A 2 9.10 11.23 2.16
CA ALA A 2 8.29 10.24 2.86
C ALA A 2 8.05 10.72 4.30
N ALA A 3 6.84 10.59 4.81
CA ALA A 3 6.53 10.82 6.21
C ALA A 3 6.48 9.47 6.94
N GLU A 4 7.23 9.34 8.02
CA GLU A 4 7.28 8.11 8.82
C GLU A 4 6.53 8.30 10.14
N PHE A 5 5.66 7.36 10.48
CA PHE A 5 5.00 7.30 11.78
C PHE A 5 5.47 6.06 12.53
N ALA A 6 6.16 6.26 13.64
CA ALA A 6 6.54 5.18 14.54
C ALA A 6 5.56 5.13 15.72
N ALA A 7 4.86 4.01 15.88
CA ALA A 7 3.91 3.81 16.97
C ALA A 7 4.63 3.38 18.26
N THR A 8 5.26 4.35 18.93
CA THR A 8 5.68 4.21 20.33
C THR A 8 5.33 5.49 21.07
N THR A 9 4.70 5.39 22.23
CA THR A 9 4.30 6.54 23.05
C THR A 9 5.53 7.36 23.50
N PRO A 10 5.48 8.72 23.42
CA PRO A 10 4.50 9.60 22.79
C PRO A 10 5.00 10.21 21.46
N TYR A 11 4.10 10.36 20.54
CA TYR A 11 4.12 11.14 19.29
C TYR A 11 5.45 11.72 18.79
N TYR A 12 6.00 11.13 17.74
CA TYR A 12 7.00 11.80 16.92
C TYR A 12 6.48 11.91 15.47
N TYR A 13 6.35 13.17 15.03
CA TYR A 13 6.24 13.51 13.62
C TYR A 13 7.66 13.62 13.07
N SER A 14 8.04 12.86 12.08
CA SER A 14 9.19 13.23 11.25
C SER A 14 8.72 13.38 9.80
N VAL A 15 8.69 14.62 9.34
CA VAL A 15 8.57 14.95 7.92
C VAL A 15 9.99 14.95 7.37
N TYR A 16 10.33 13.95 6.57
CA TYR A 16 11.66 13.84 6.00
C TYR A 16 11.75 14.64 4.69
N GLY A 17 12.53 15.70 4.73
CA GLY A 17 13.14 16.38 3.60
C GLY A 17 14.61 16.63 3.95
N GLY A 18 15.49 15.64 3.79
CA GLY A 18 16.91 15.78 4.05
C GLY A 18 17.61 14.42 4.08
N PRO A 19 18.96 14.36 3.95
CA PRO A 19 19.69 13.11 4.00
C PRO A 19 19.48 12.42 5.35
N ASP A 20 19.25 11.11 5.30
CA ASP A 20 19.04 10.23 6.45
C ASP A 20 20.06 10.48 7.56
N THR A 21 19.66 11.16 8.61
CA THR A 21 20.36 11.07 9.88
C THR A 21 19.71 9.92 10.63
N GLU A 22 20.40 8.79 10.66
CA GLU A 22 20.04 7.65 11.50
C GLU A 22 19.90 8.13 12.95
N ASN A 23 18.68 8.30 13.40
CA ASN A 23 18.39 8.47 14.81
C ASN A 23 17.97 7.11 15.35
N GLU A 24 18.98 6.33 15.73
CA GLU A 24 18.81 5.14 16.53
C GLU A 24 18.16 5.53 17.86
N ALA A 25 16.96 5.14 18.08
CA ALA A 25 16.36 4.67 19.34
C ALA A 25 14.83 4.63 19.23
N VAL A 26 14.30 3.74 18.41
CA VAL A 26 12.92 3.30 18.59
C VAL A 26 12.96 1.91 19.20
N THR A 27 13.21 1.85 20.50
CA THR A 27 13.00 0.64 21.28
C THR A 27 11.52 0.45 21.52
N ALA A 28 11.00 -0.69 21.07
CA ALA A 28 9.76 -1.36 21.47
C ALA A 28 8.48 -1.13 20.68
N GLY A 29 8.53 -0.70 19.44
CA GLY A 29 7.40 -0.86 18.53
C GLY A 29 7.96 -1.07 17.12
N ASN A 30 7.76 -2.25 16.56
CA ASN A 30 8.35 -2.57 15.25
C ASN A 30 7.45 -2.19 14.07
N LEU A 31 6.36 -1.46 14.31
CA LEU A 31 5.51 -0.94 13.25
C LEU A 31 6.06 0.38 12.72
N ARG A 32 6.26 0.44 11.41
CA ARG A 32 6.62 1.65 10.66
C ARG A 32 5.62 1.85 9.54
N VAL A 33 5.12 3.06 9.39
CA VAL A 33 4.24 3.46 8.29
C VAL A 33 4.89 4.62 7.57
N TYR A 34 5.15 4.44 6.29
CA TYR A 34 5.76 5.45 5.41
C TYR A 34 4.73 5.93 4.41
N TYR A 35 4.55 7.23 4.32
CA TYR A 35 3.81 7.87 3.24
C TYR A 35 4.84 8.39 2.24
N LEU A 36 4.88 7.81 1.05
CA LEU A 36 5.86 8.14 0.04
C LEU A 36 5.48 9.44 -0.68
N ASP A 37 6.48 10.27 -0.98
CA ASP A 37 6.27 11.42 -1.84
C ASP A 37 6.33 10.97 -3.30
N VAL A 38 5.16 10.73 -3.85
CA VAL A 38 4.93 10.32 -5.24
C VAL A 38 4.19 11.38 -6.06
N GLY A 39 4.21 12.63 -5.55
CA GLY A 39 3.52 13.76 -6.18
C GLY A 39 2.03 13.77 -5.85
N GLN A 40 1.18 14.08 -6.84
CA GLN A 40 -0.27 14.00 -6.69
C GLN A 40 -0.73 12.55 -6.91
N ALA A 41 -0.46 11.70 -5.93
CA ALA A 41 -0.71 10.27 -5.98
C ALA A 41 -0.53 9.65 -4.60
N ASP A 42 -0.95 8.42 -4.39
CA ASP A 42 -0.83 7.71 -3.13
C ASP A 42 0.14 6.53 -3.21
N SER A 43 0.98 6.39 -2.19
CA SER A 43 1.75 5.18 -1.94
C SER A 43 2.13 5.10 -0.46
N ILE A 44 1.75 4.02 0.22
CA ILE A 44 1.95 3.85 1.65
C ILE A 44 2.59 2.49 1.92
N LEU A 45 3.78 2.50 2.53
CA LEU A 45 4.45 1.28 2.97
C LEU A 45 4.26 1.08 4.48
N VAL A 46 3.78 -0.08 4.86
CA VAL A 46 3.70 -0.53 6.25
C VAL A 46 4.68 -1.68 6.46
N ILE A 47 5.53 -1.56 7.48
CA ILE A 47 6.44 -2.62 7.92
C ILE A 47 6.13 -2.94 9.38
N ASP A 48 5.80 -4.20 9.65
CA ASP A 48 5.64 -4.73 11.00
C ASP A 48 6.58 -5.92 11.19
N LYS A 49 7.73 -5.67 11.79
CA LYS A 49 8.85 -6.62 11.88
C LYS A 49 9.30 -7.09 10.49
N ASP A 50 9.02 -8.34 10.18
CA ASP A 50 9.45 -9.00 8.94
C ASP A 50 8.35 -9.02 7.86
N MET A 51 7.15 -8.52 8.18
CA MET A 51 6.04 -8.47 7.23
C MET A 51 5.80 -7.07 6.69
N THR A 52 5.43 -7.02 5.42
CA THR A 52 5.25 -5.78 4.69
C THR A 52 3.89 -5.72 3.99
N MET A 53 3.31 -4.52 4.00
CA MET A 53 2.14 -4.19 3.19
C MET A 53 2.41 -2.91 2.42
N LEU A 54 2.20 -2.93 1.11
CA LEU A 54 2.21 -1.74 0.28
C LEU A 54 0.77 -1.44 -0.15
N ILE A 55 0.33 -0.22 0.06
CA ILE A 55 -0.98 0.28 -0.36
C ILE A 55 -0.72 1.35 -1.40
N ASP A 56 -1.15 1.10 -2.62
CA ASP A 56 -0.94 1.91 -3.81
C ASP A 56 0.55 2.15 -4.15
N ALA A 57 0.84 2.56 -5.35
CA ALA A 57 2.20 2.74 -5.84
C ALA A 57 2.38 4.01 -6.69
N GLY A 58 1.45 4.95 -6.58
CA GLY A 58 1.50 6.21 -7.31
C GLY A 58 1.17 6.07 -8.79
N THR A 59 1.58 7.08 -9.56
CA THR A 59 1.42 7.12 -11.02
C THR A 59 2.39 6.15 -11.72
N ASN A 60 2.16 5.91 -13.01
CA ASN A 60 3.12 5.15 -13.85
C ASN A 60 4.54 5.75 -13.77
N GLU A 61 4.67 7.07 -13.71
CA GLU A 61 5.97 7.74 -13.59
C GLU A 61 6.61 7.57 -12.21
N ALA A 62 5.81 7.32 -11.18
CA ALA A 62 6.28 7.14 -9.80
C ALA A 62 6.78 5.72 -9.50
N GLY A 63 6.47 4.73 -10.34
CA GLY A 63 6.79 3.32 -10.11
C GLY A 63 8.27 3.08 -9.79
N GLU A 64 9.19 3.64 -10.56
CA GLU A 64 10.63 3.53 -10.30
C GLU A 64 11.01 4.15 -8.93
N THR A 65 10.40 5.27 -8.55
CA THR A 65 10.63 5.91 -7.24
C THR A 65 10.20 5.00 -6.09
N VAL A 66 9.03 4.38 -6.21
CA VAL A 66 8.52 3.42 -5.22
C VAL A 66 9.43 2.20 -5.13
N VAL A 67 9.80 1.63 -6.27
CA VAL A 67 10.72 0.46 -6.33
C VAL A 67 12.06 0.79 -5.66
N ASN A 68 12.65 1.94 -5.96
CA ASN A 68 13.92 2.35 -5.35
C ASN A 68 13.77 2.54 -3.84
N PHE A 69 12.71 3.19 -3.39
CA PHE A 69 12.44 3.35 -1.96
C PHE A 69 12.33 1.99 -1.23
N LEU A 70 11.59 1.05 -1.80
CA LEU A 70 11.46 -0.30 -1.23
C LEU A 70 12.81 -1.03 -1.18
N LYS A 71 13.63 -0.93 -2.23
CA LYS A 71 14.99 -1.50 -2.27
C LYS A 71 15.90 -0.87 -1.22
N ASP A 72 15.83 0.44 -1.04
CA ASP A 72 16.61 1.17 -0.02
C ASP A 72 16.23 0.78 1.41
N LYS A 73 14.97 0.39 1.64
CA LYS A 73 14.51 -0.19 2.91
C LYS A 73 14.87 -1.67 3.08
N GLY A 74 15.54 -2.28 2.10
CA GLY A 74 15.93 -3.69 2.13
C GLY A 74 14.77 -4.67 1.93
N ILE A 75 13.65 -4.18 1.39
CA ILE A 75 12.48 -5.01 1.08
C ILE A 75 12.83 -5.91 -0.10
N THR A 76 12.51 -7.19 0.02
CA THR A 76 12.63 -8.18 -1.06
C THR A 76 11.31 -8.85 -1.37
N ARG A 77 10.36 -8.76 -0.43
CA ARG A 77 9.04 -9.33 -0.52
C ARG A 77 8.00 -8.35 0.01
N ILE A 78 6.85 -8.32 -0.62
CA ILE A 78 5.64 -7.62 -0.17
C ILE A 78 4.59 -8.68 0.15
N ASP A 79 4.24 -8.83 1.43
CA ASP A 79 3.30 -9.87 1.85
C ASP A 79 1.87 -9.54 1.45
N TYR A 80 1.51 -8.26 1.50
CA TYR A 80 0.22 -7.75 1.04
C TYR A 80 0.43 -6.53 0.14
N LEU A 81 0.03 -6.66 -1.11
CA LEU A 81 0.00 -5.57 -2.09
C LEU A 81 -1.47 -5.17 -2.30
N VAL A 82 -1.78 -3.91 -2.09
CA VAL A 82 -3.15 -3.40 -2.19
C VAL A 82 -3.20 -2.33 -3.27
N GLY A 83 -4.00 -2.53 -4.30
CA GLY A 83 -4.47 -1.47 -5.19
C GLY A 83 -5.86 -1.04 -4.74
N THR A 84 -5.98 0.14 -4.16
CA THR A 84 -7.24 0.57 -3.53
C THR A 84 -8.37 0.71 -4.53
N HIS A 85 -8.10 1.32 -5.67
CA HIS A 85 -9.01 1.46 -6.79
C HIS A 85 -8.24 1.72 -8.10
N PRO A 86 -8.84 1.54 -9.29
CA PRO A 86 -8.08 1.44 -10.53
C PRO A 86 -7.75 2.79 -11.20
N HIS A 87 -7.59 3.88 -10.47
CA HIS A 87 -7.03 5.11 -11.01
C HIS A 87 -5.51 5.04 -11.14
N GLU A 88 -4.97 5.73 -12.13
CA GLU A 88 -3.55 5.71 -12.48
C GLU A 88 -2.66 6.25 -11.36
N ASP A 89 -3.11 7.27 -10.63
CA ASP A 89 -2.40 7.87 -9.50
C ASP A 89 -2.39 6.99 -8.21
N HIS A 90 -2.99 5.80 -8.28
CA HIS A 90 -2.97 4.77 -7.23
C HIS A 90 -2.28 3.49 -7.68
N ILE A 91 -2.67 2.97 -8.86
CA ILE A 91 -2.15 1.69 -9.32
C ILE A 91 -1.04 1.80 -10.37
N GLY A 92 -0.66 3.01 -10.79
CA GLY A 92 0.26 3.24 -11.89
C GLY A 92 1.61 2.55 -11.76
N GLY A 93 2.19 2.54 -10.57
CA GLY A 93 3.47 1.90 -10.32
C GLY A 93 3.37 0.45 -9.81
N LEU A 94 2.16 -0.15 -9.76
CA LEU A 94 2.01 -1.52 -9.24
C LEU A 94 2.67 -2.58 -10.12
N ASP A 95 2.66 -2.42 -11.43
CA ASP A 95 3.33 -3.32 -12.36
C ASP A 95 4.84 -3.32 -12.12
N ASP A 96 5.47 -2.16 -11.96
CA ASP A 96 6.88 -2.04 -11.60
C ASP A 96 7.18 -2.73 -10.26
N VAL A 97 6.31 -2.55 -9.27
CA VAL A 97 6.46 -3.21 -7.97
C VAL A 97 6.31 -4.73 -8.11
N ILE A 98 5.29 -5.19 -8.82
CA ILE A 98 5.07 -6.62 -9.05
C ILE A 98 6.28 -7.24 -9.76
N ASP A 99 6.83 -6.57 -10.75
CA ASP A 99 7.95 -7.10 -11.54
C ASP A 99 9.26 -7.18 -10.74
N ASN A 100 9.45 -6.29 -9.76
CA ASN A 100 10.71 -6.19 -9.01
C ASN A 100 10.74 -6.96 -7.69
N PHE A 101 9.58 -7.31 -7.10
CA PHE A 101 9.52 -7.94 -5.78
C PHE A 101 8.80 -9.28 -5.79
N ASP A 102 9.06 -10.10 -4.77
CA ASP A 102 8.23 -11.25 -4.46
C ASP A 102 6.93 -10.78 -3.81
N ILE A 103 5.77 -11.20 -4.35
CA ILE A 103 4.46 -10.75 -3.90
C ILE A 103 3.70 -11.90 -3.25
N GLY A 104 3.17 -11.66 -2.07
CA GLY A 104 2.29 -12.59 -1.37
C GLY A 104 0.86 -12.50 -1.88
N THR A 105 0.02 -11.77 -1.20
CA THR A 105 -1.40 -11.58 -1.57
C THR A 105 -1.59 -10.24 -2.24
N ILE A 106 -2.32 -10.21 -3.36
CA ILE A 106 -2.75 -8.98 -4.03
C ILE A 106 -4.22 -8.76 -3.73
N TYR A 107 -4.55 -7.62 -3.13
CA TYR A 107 -5.91 -7.14 -2.96
C TYR A 107 -6.23 -6.06 -3.98
N MET A 108 -7.29 -6.25 -4.75
CA MET A 108 -7.87 -5.22 -5.62
C MET A 108 -9.39 -5.37 -5.62
N PRO A 109 -10.16 -4.28 -5.79
CA PRO A 109 -11.61 -4.37 -5.92
C PRO A 109 -11.99 -5.14 -7.19
N LYS A 110 -13.19 -5.70 -7.20
CA LYS A 110 -13.74 -6.33 -8.40
C LYS A 110 -14.26 -5.25 -9.36
N MET A 111 -13.33 -4.60 -10.02
CA MET A 111 -13.64 -3.58 -11.03
C MET A 111 -12.99 -3.97 -12.34
N GLN A 112 -13.61 -3.56 -13.45
CA GLN A 112 -13.02 -3.67 -14.78
C GLN A 112 -12.94 -2.28 -15.39
N THR A 113 -11.76 -1.92 -15.84
CA THR A 113 -11.55 -0.71 -16.64
C THR A 113 -10.67 -1.06 -17.83
N THR A 114 -10.76 -0.28 -18.88
CA THR A 114 -9.99 -0.48 -20.11
C THR A 114 -8.81 0.47 -20.22
N THR A 115 -8.34 1.00 -19.08
CA THR A 115 -7.16 1.86 -19.07
C THR A 115 -5.90 1.02 -19.29
N LYS A 116 -4.92 1.61 -19.99
CA LYS A 116 -3.64 0.96 -20.24
C LYS A 116 -2.93 0.58 -18.93
N THR A 117 -2.97 1.47 -17.93
CA THR A 117 -2.44 1.23 -16.59
C THR A 117 -2.99 -0.04 -15.95
N PHE A 118 -4.32 -0.21 -15.98
CA PHE A 118 -4.95 -1.41 -15.42
C PHE A 118 -4.57 -2.68 -16.19
N GLU A 119 -4.49 -2.59 -17.53
CA GLU A 119 -4.05 -3.71 -18.37
C GLU A 119 -2.59 -4.10 -18.05
N ASP A 120 -1.68 -3.13 -17.87
CA ASP A 120 -0.27 -3.38 -17.54
C ASP A 120 -0.13 -4.08 -16.18
N VAL A 121 -0.87 -3.63 -15.16
CA VAL A 121 -0.91 -4.30 -13.85
C VAL A 121 -1.38 -5.74 -13.98
N LEU A 122 -2.46 -6.00 -14.73
CA LEU A 122 -2.96 -7.36 -14.94
C LEU A 122 -1.98 -8.23 -15.71
N GLU A 123 -1.25 -7.67 -16.68
CA GLU A 123 -0.20 -8.37 -17.42
C GLU A 123 0.94 -8.81 -16.50
N SER A 124 1.45 -7.91 -15.64
CA SER A 124 2.49 -8.23 -14.66
C SER A 124 2.04 -9.30 -13.66
N ILE A 125 0.80 -9.22 -13.18
CA ILE A 125 0.19 -10.26 -12.33
C ILE A 125 0.18 -11.62 -13.04
N ALA A 126 -0.26 -11.65 -14.29
CA ALA A 126 -0.35 -12.88 -15.08
C ALA A 126 1.03 -13.45 -15.39
N ASN A 127 2.01 -12.61 -15.77
CA ASN A 127 3.37 -13.02 -16.08
C ASN A 127 4.08 -13.69 -14.90
N LYS A 128 3.74 -13.29 -13.67
CA LYS A 128 4.24 -13.90 -12.44
C LYS A 128 3.38 -15.05 -11.91
N ASN A 129 2.31 -15.44 -12.62
CA ASN A 129 1.34 -16.45 -12.17
C ASN A 129 0.71 -16.14 -10.80
N LEU A 130 0.54 -14.86 -10.49
CA LEU A 130 -0.13 -14.37 -9.29
C LEU A 130 -1.64 -14.31 -9.53
N GLN A 131 -2.39 -14.11 -8.44
CA GLN A 131 -3.84 -13.97 -8.50
C GLN A 131 -4.30 -12.77 -7.68
N VAL A 132 -5.30 -12.08 -8.18
CA VAL A 132 -5.97 -11.02 -7.44
C VAL A 132 -6.99 -11.64 -6.48
N THR A 133 -6.97 -11.18 -5.25
CA THR A 133 -8.00 -11.45 -4.25
C THR A 133 -8.91 -10.21 -4.13
N THR A 134 -10.19 -10.37 -4.41
CA THR A 134 -11.17 -9.32 -4.12
C THR A 134 -11.56 -9.44 -2.65
N PRO A 135 -11.26 -8.45 -1.80
CA PRO A 135 -11.60 -8.51 -0.40
C PRO A 135 -13.10 -8.34 -0.18
N VAL A 136 -13.59 -8.83 0.95
CA VAL A 136 -14.98 -8.67 1.39
C VAL A 136 -15.00 -7.85 2.68
N VAL A 137 -16.02 -7.00 2.85
CA VAL A 137 -16.20 -6.21 4.08
C VAL A 137 -16.26 -7.14 5.30
N GLY A 138 -15.43 -6.85 6.29
CA GLY A 138 -15.25 -7.66 7.49
C GLY A 138 -14.13 -8.70 7.41
N ASP A 139 -13.53 -8.93 6.23
CA ASP A 139 -12.33 -9.74 6.13
C ASP A 139 -11.21 -9.18 6.99
N THR A 140 -10.43 -10.07 7.59
CA THR A 140 -9.29 -9.70 8.41
C THR A 140 -8.04 -10.42 7.97
N PHE A 141 -6.93 -9.71 7.99
CA PHE A 141 -5.59 -10.28 7.84
C PHE A 141 -4.64 -9.62 8.84
N SER A 142 -3.46 -10.17 9.00
CA SER A 142 -2.48 -9.63 9.95
C SER A 142 -1.11 -9.55 9.30
N LEU A 143 -0.42 -8.49 9.59
CA LEU A 143 1.02 -8.46 9.63
C LEU A 143 1.46 -9.20 10.92
N THR A 144 2.67 -9.01 11.40
CA THR A 144 3.13 -9.77 12.57
C THR A 144 2.28 -9.49 13.82
N ASP A 145 2.18 -8.22 14.22
CA ASP A 145 1.42 -7.79 15.41
C ASP A 145 0.25 -6.86 15.02
N ALA A 146 0.32 -6.24 13.85
CA ALA A 146 -0.75 -5.38 13.35
C ALA A 146 -1.88 -6.22 12.76
N LYS A 147 -3.11 -5.88 13.12
CA LYS A 147 -4.31 -6.50 12.58
C LYS A 147 -5.05 -5.55 11.67
N CYS A 148 -5.32 -6.00 10.46
CA CYS A 148 -6.06 -5.26 9.43
C CYS A 148 -7.48 -5.82 9.29
N THR A 149 -8.42 -4.93 9.04
CA THR A 149 -9.82 -5.26 8.76
C THR A 149 -10.27 -4.46 7.56
N ILE A 150 -10.91 -5.11 6.60
CA ILE A 150 -11.56 -4.45 5.46
C ILE A 150 -12.84 -3.80 5.96
N MET A 151 -12.89 -2.47 5.93
CA MET A 151 -14.01 -1.69 6.43
C MET A 151 -15.05 -1.40 5.36
N ALA A 152 -14.59 -1.17 4.14
CA ALA A 152 -15.44 -0.99 2.97
C ALA A 152 -14.68 -1.42 1.71
N VAL A 153 -15.43 -1.86 0.75
CA VAL A 153 -15.08 -2.03 -0.66
C VAL A 153 -16.39 -2.11 -1.41
N ASP A 154 -16.59 -1.21 -2.38
CA ASP A 154 -17.77 -1.35 -3.24
C ASP A 154 -17.44 -2.35 -4.36
N THR A 155 -18.34 -3.29 -4.54
CA THR A 155 -18.28 -4.30 -5.59
C THR A 155 -19.35 -4.06 -6.66
N GLN A 156 -20.14 -2.98 -6.52
CA GLN A 156 -21.08 -2.56 -7.53
C GLN A 156 -20.31 -1.99 -8.72
N ASP A 157 -20.77 -2.27 -9.90
CA ASP A 157 -20.17 -1.78 -11.14
C ASP A 157 -20.48 -0.27 -11.27
N THR A 158 -19.59 0.54 -10.69
CA THR A 158 -19.68 1.99 -10.67
C THR A 158 -18.72 2.57 -11.71
N GLU A 159 -18.90 2.21 -12.98
CA GLU A 159 -18.08 2.75 -14.08
C GLU A 159 -18.01 4.29 -14.06
N ASP A 160 -19.03 4.94 -13.49
CA ASP A 160 -19.12 6.39 -13.42
C ASP A 160 -18.28 7.03 -12.31
N ASN A 161 -17.89 6.27 -11.25
CA ASN A 161 -17.04 6.77 -10.15
C ASN A 161 -16.21 5.65 -9.53
N LEU A 162 -14.99 5.50 -10.03
CA LEU A 162 -14.05 4.47 -9.56
C LEU A 162 -13.60 4.67 -8.12
N ASN A 163 -13.66 5.89 -7.56
CA ASN A 163 -13.31 6.17 -6.16
C ASN A 163 -14.17 5.37 -5.18
N LEU A 164 -15.43 5.13 -5.53
CA LEU A 164 -16.35 4.35 -4.70
C LEU A 164 -15.88 2.89 -4.52
N SER A 165 -15.04 2.38 -5.42
CA SER A 165 -14.48 1.04 -5.29
C SER A 165 -13.28 0.96 -4.33
N SER A 166 -12.86 2.07 -3.75
CA SER A 166 -11.70 2.12 -2.85
C SER A 166 -11.82 1.11 -1.72
N ILE A 167 -10.76 0.31 -1.57
CA ILE A 167 -10.62 -0.61 -0.43
C ILE A 167 -10.24 0.21 0.79
N ILE A 168 -11.13 0.26 1.80
CA ILE A 168 -10.85 0.93 3.08
C ILE A 168 -10.33 -0.09 4.07
N ILE A 169 -9.13 0.13 4.61
CA ILE A 169 -8.49 -0.75 5.58
C ILE A 169 -8.32 -0.03 6.90
N ARG A 170 -8.84 -0.64 7.97
CA ARG A 170 -8.49 -0.25 9.35
C ARG A 170 -7.40 -1.19 9.86
N MET A 171 -6.26 -0.63 10.21
CA MET A 171 -5.18 -1.35 10.88
C MET A 171 -5.13 -0.97 12.36
N THR A 172 -4.97 -1.95 13.22
CA THR A 172 -4.79 -1.75 14.66
C THR A 172 -3.45 -2.34 15.11
N TYR A 173 -2.73 -1.60 15.94
CA TYR A 173 -1.45 -2.03 16.52
C TYR A 173 -1.34 -1.51 17.96
N GLY A 174 -1.35 -2.43 18.93
CA GLY A 174 -1.43 -2.05 20.34
C GLY A 174 -2.67 -1.20 20.61
N GLY A 175 -2.48 -0.01 21.17
CA GLY A 175 -3.55 0.95 21.44
C GLY A 175 -3.83 1.93 20.29
N ASN A 176 -3.17 1.79 19.14
CA ASN A 176 -3.29 2.71 18.02
C ASN A 176 -4.14 2.12 16.88
N SER A 177 -4.76 3.00 16.10
CA SER A 177 -5.50 2.64 14.89
C SER A 177 -5.13 3.57 13.75
N PHE A 178 -5.02 2.99 12.56
CA PHE A 178 -4.80 3.68 11.29
C PHE A 178 -5.99 3.38 10.39
N LEU A 179 -6.38 4.34 9.59
CA LEU A 179 -7.41 4.17 8.55
C LEU A 179 -6.81 4.59 7.21
N PHE A 180 -6.74 3.64 6.29
CA PHE A 180 -6.31 3.85 4.91
C PHE A 180 -7.55 3.82 4.04
N MET A 181 -7.82 4.89 3.31
CA MET A 181 -9.11 5.11 2.67
C MET A 181 -9.03 5.11 1.13
N GLY A 182 -7.83 5.19 0.54
CA GLY A 182 -7.74 5.56 -0.85
C GLY A 182 -8.51 6.87 -1.08
N ASP A 183 -9.26 6.94 -2.16
CA ASP A 183 -10.09 8.10 -2.52
C ASP A 183 -11.58 7.89 -2.21
N ALA A 184 -11.88 7.10 -1.16
CA ALA A 184 -13.27 6.85 -0.80
C ALA A 184 -14.01 8.14 -0.46
N GLU A 185 -15.22 8.30 -1.04
CA GLU A 185 -16.13 9.44 -0.86
C GLU A 185 -17.32 9.08 0.06
#